data_4674903e3fd4b9afdf81a703fbb60cc7
#
_entry.id   4674903e3fd4b9afdf81a703fbb60cc7
#
_cell.length_a   1.000
_cell.length_b   1.000
_cell.length_c   1.000
_cell.angle_alpha   90.00
_cell.angle_beta   90.00
_cell.angle_gamma   90.00
#
_symmetry.space_group_name_H-M   'P 1'
#
loop_
_entity.id
_entity.type
_entity.pdbx_description
1 polymer ?
#
loop_
_entity_poly.entity_id
_entity_poly.type
_entity_poly.pdbx_seq_one_letter_code
_entity_poly.pdbx_strand_id
1 'polypeptide(L)'
;TTVDGGVHHLTDWAQDAIAANWTTNQGTQLIHFGDRVRLDPSTTTAAYVTGSATPNSVTVHTGDVVRLDDAYGVARLSTDSGLRLLRTGEVVELADGYTLGGIARATYRFLGTSGRLDLGAQNYADTSRWALVSGDPGARYRYLGPTTTLNLDNVHYLDAARWAPVSGAAGSVYQYLGPDGNGAGITLDLAGQNYADLGLWRPVSVTTLLPAGFNLTQAPSVALGAAFVLNDVDARTAAEIIGYAVDAGLVSGSVVVTATNSATILAVIDVTATSSGGSSITGQGTSLAANAVLVTNRILGGTSARVDDSSITTPTGSLTITATDLSVIEARLAAAVLSAGTSASILVSFNTIGLQRTNLLYATLDSLLGADLLTNASPVGAIAELVNTRVDVRDDVSVVAASDAEINSLVTNAATSAPAAMFGASGLSLAAVLSTNRVRTEVQSKITYSDRPRDLTTAADGSALTRDGRVRVDDRSIYEYVNWANAPPSGSLSDSTQHYATNANWQLVSLVRAGGNVTVTASDRATIEASTSLKAGVSKTNDAGAGIINNWAGDKLADYQFTSKSGTRQVHFGDLLRVANDWTAPATAVQPGLDLRDRVLQYMGTDAGALLNLA
;
A
#
# COMPACT_ATOMS: atom_id res chain seq x y z
N THR A 1 6.73 30.31 -21.57
CA THR A 1 5.86 31.04 -20.63
C THR A 1 4.43 30.67 -20.92
N THR A 2 3.90 29.69 -20.23
CA THR A 2 2.47 29.44 -20.15
C THR A 2 1.90 30.46 -19.18
N VAL A 3 1.11 31.37 -19.69
CA VAL A 3 0.33 32.32 -18.87
C VAL A 3 -0.84 31.54 -18.30
N ASP A 4 -0.69 31.06 -17.10
CA ASP A 4 -1.80 30.57 -16.31
C ASP A 4 -2.34 31.75 -15.50
N GLY A 5 -3.47 32.31 -15.95
CA GLY A 5 -4.28 33.25 -15.20
C GLY A 5 -3.65 34.57 -14.71
N GLY A 6 -2.46 34.92 -15.18
CA GLY A 6 -1.89 36.27 -14.92
C GLY A 6 -1.33 36.55 -13.54
N VAL A 7 -1.14 35.55 -12.69
CA VAL A 7 -0.45 35.72 -11.39
C VAL A 7 0.95 35.18 -11.48
N HIS A 8 1.89 35.97 -11.96
CA HIS A 8 3.30 35.74 -11.69
C HIS A 8 3.56 36.07 -10.22
N HIS A 9 3.95 35.04 -9.44
CA HIS A 9 4.44 35.30 -8.09
C HIS A 9 5.71 36.17 -8.17
N LEU A 10 5.75 37.27 -7.42
CA LEU A 10 6.92 38.13 -7.29
C LEU A 10 8.19 37.36 -6.87
N THR A 11 8.00 36.20 -6.24
CA THR A 11 9.07 35.27 -5.85
C THR A 11 9.78 34.60 -7.04
N ASP A 12 9.06 34.32 -8.14
CA ASP A 12 9.66 33.65 -9.32
C ASP A 12 10.57 34.65 -10.08
N TRP A 13 10.14 35.90 -10.19
CA TRP A 13 10.96 36.96 -10.78
C TRP A 13 12.24 37.23 -9.99
N ALA A 14 12.17 37.16 -8.68
CA ALA A 14 13.31 37.40 -7.82
C ALA A 14 14.33 36.25 -7.91
N GLN A 15 13.89 35.01 -8.03
CA GLN A 15 14.79 33.87 -8.22
C GLN A 15 15.45 33.86 -9.59
N ASP A 16 14.72 34.23 -10.65
CA ASP A 16 15.28 34.36 -11.99
C ASP A 16 16.34 35.47 -12.09
N ALA A 17 16.27 36.49 -11.23
CA ALA A 17 17.24 37.57 -11.14
C ALA A 17 18.54 37.20 -10.42
N ILE A 18 18.60 36.05 -9.70
CA ILE A 18 19.84 35.60 -9.07
C ILE A 18 20.80 35.13 -10.14
N ALA A 19 21.94 35.82 -10.31
CA ALA A 19 22.97 35.39 -11.24
C ALA A 19 23.57 34.06 -10.78
N ALA A 20 23.66 33.09 -11.67
CA ALA A 20 24.38 31.82 -11.46
C ALA A 20 25.54 31.73 -12.44
N ASN A 21 26.68 31.20 -11.98
CA ASN A 21 27.85 30.94 -12.81
C ASN A 21 27.60 29.76 -13.76
N TRP A 22 26.86 28.77 -13.26
CA TRP A 22 26.63 27.49 -13.92
C TRP A 22 25.18 27.05 -13.82
N THR A 23 24.79 26.13 -14.70
CA THR A 23 23.51 25.38 -14.62
C THR A 23 23.77 23.88 -14.62
N THR A 24 22.92 23.11 -13.97
CA THR A 24 23.14 21.65 -13.82
C THR A 24 23.14 20.87 -15.12
N ASN A 25 22.54 21.38 -16.21
CA ASN A 25 22.56 20.76 -17.53
C ASN A 25 23.90 20.95 -18.30
N GLN A 26 24.84 21.71 -17.75
CA GLN A 26 26.16 21.90 -18.37
C GLN A 26 27.14 20.75 -18.02
N GLY A 27 26.71 19.76 -17.24
CA GLY A 27 27.50 18.59 -16.90
C GLY A 27 28.66 18.90 -15.95
N THR A 28 29.84 18.36 -16.27
CA THR A 28 31.04 18.49 -15.42
C THR A 28 31.70 19.84 -15.63
N GLN A 29 31.89 20.60 -14.55
CA GLN A 29 32.48 21.94 -14.56
C GLN A 29 33.58 22.09 -13.48
N LEU A 30 34.49 23.02 -13.71
CA LEU A 30 35.48 23.44 -12.73
C LEU A 30 34.83 24.48 -11.80
N ILE A 31 34.63 24.12 -10.54
CA ILE A 31 33.91 24.90 -9.55
C ILE A 31 34.87 25.44 -8.51
N HIS A 32 34.69 26.71 -8.17
CA HIS A 32 35.42 27.41 -7.13
C HIS A 32 34.53 27.70 -5.91
N PHE A 33 35.12 27.90 -4.78
CA PHE A 33 34.41 28.37 -3.60
C PHE A 33 33.65 29.68 -3.92
N GLY A 34 32.37 29.71 -3.59
CA GLY A 34 31.52 30.88 -3.84
C GLY A 34 30.76 30.82 -5.17
N ASP A 35 31.09 29.91 -6.09
CA ASP A 35 30.37 29.75 -7.34
C ASP A 35 28.91 29.36 -7.11
N ARG A 36 28.04 29.86 -7.99
CA ARG A 36 26.60 29.62 -7.93
C ARG A 36 26.14 28.73 -9.07
N VAL A 37 25.33 27.76 -8.73
CA VAL A 37 24.75 26.78 -9.67
C VAL A 37 23.24 26.86 -9.61
N ARG A 38 22.59 27.03 -10.76
CA ARG A 38 21.12 26.93 -10.92
C ARG A 38 20.72 25.52 -11.30
N LEU A 39 19.69 25.01 -10.67
CA LEU A 39 19.12 23.71 -11.02
C LEU A 39 18.26 23.83 -12.27
N ASP A 40 18.69 23.22 -13.37
CA ASP A 40 17.93 23.16 -14.61
C ASP A 40 16.76 22.16 -14.49
N PRO A 41 15.56 22.51 -14.98
CA PRO A 41 14.41 21.60 -14.95
C PRO A 41 14.69 20.23 -15.58
N SER A 42 15.46 20.17 -16.66
CA SER A 42 15.78 18.91 -17.35
C SER A 42 16.56 17.92 -16.49
N THR A 43 17.30 18.41 -15.49
CA THR A 43 18.10 17.57 -14.59
C THR A 43 17.36 17.17 -13.31
N THR A 44 16.18 17.73 -13.05
CA THR A 44 15.36 17.47 -11.85
C THR A 44 14.00 16.85 -12.16
N THR A 45 13.54 16.92 -13.41
CA THR A 45 12.26 16.32 -13.83
C THR A 45 12.38 14.80 -13.90
N ALA A 46 11.46 14.10 -13.30
CA ALA A 46 11.44 12.63 -13.35
C ALA A 46 10.97 12.13 -14.72
N ALA A 47 11.74 11.23 -15.31
CA ALA A 47 11.38 10.50 -16.53
C ALA A 47 10.38 9.37 -16.21
N TYR A 48 10.46 8.82 -15.01
CA TYR A 48 9.62 7.71 -14.54
C TYR A 48 9.13 7.95 -13.12
N VAL A 49 7.99 7.34 -12.79
CA VAL A 49 7.43 7.32 -11.43
C VAL A 49 7.15 5.87 -11.05
N THR A 50 7.58 5.43 -9.86
CA THR A 50 7.25 4.10 -9.36
C THR A 50 5.75 3.95 -9.10
N GLY A 51 5.20 2.74 -9.19
CA GLY A 51 3.78 2.47 -8.94
C GLY A 51 2.81 2.93 -10.04
N SER A 52 3.27 3.59 -11.10
CA SER A 52 2.39 4.24 -12.10
C SER A 52 1.93 3.34 -13.23
N ALA A 53 2.53 2.16 -13.43
CA ALA A 53 2.14 1.20 -14.46
C ALA A 53 2.52 -0.23 -14.09
N THR A 54 1.72 -1.19 -14.54
CA THR A 54 2.05 -2.63 -14.49
C THR A 54 2.33 -3.14 -15.91
N PRO A 55 3.48 -3.79 -16.16
CA PRO A 55 4.63 -3.96 -15.27
C PRO A 55 5.51 -2.70 -15.25
N ASN A 56 6.05 -2.33 -14.07
CA ASN A 56 6.99 -1.22 -13.90
C ASN A 56 8.41 -1.52 -14.43
N SER A 57 8.54 -2.45 -15.35
CA SER A 57 9.81 -2.76 -16.00
C SER A 57 10.03 -1.81 -17.16
N VAL A 58 11.01 -0.93 -17.03
CA VAL A 58 11.37 0.07 -18.03
C VAL A 58 12.86 0.01 -18.34
N THR A 59 13.24 0.40 -19.55
CA THR A 59 14.63 0.60 -19.89
C THR A 59 15.08 1.95 -19.38
N VAL A 60 15.99 1.94 -18.40
CA VAL A 60 16.55 3.13 -17.77
C VAL A 60 17.94 3.40 -18.35
N HIS A 61 18.20 4.65 -18.69
CA HIS A 61 19.49 5.11 -19.22
C HIS A 61 20.27 5.87 -18.14
N THR A 62 21.57 5.89 -18.28
CA THR A 62 22.41 6.73 -17.40
C THR A 62 21.95 8.18 -17.45
N GLY A 63 21.68 8.77 -16.30
CA GLY A 63 21.16 10.13 -16.15
C GLY A 63 19.66 10.25 -16.00
N ASP A 64 18.88 9.20 -16.28
CA ASP A 64 17.43 9.21 -16.07
C ASP A 64 17.08 9.44 -14.60
N VAL A 65 16.05 10.23 -14.38
CA VAL A 65 15.55 10.52 -13.02
C VAL A 65 14.26 9.75 -12.77
N VAL A 66 14.22 9.02 -11.68
CA VAL A 66 13.04 8.30 -11.18
C VAL A 66 12.51 9.00 -9.93
N ARG A 67 11.22 9.32 -9.90
CA ARG A 67 10.53 9.76 -8.69
C ARG A 67 9.90 8.55 -8.01
N LEU A 68 10.14 8.40 -6.72
CA LEU A 68 9.44 7.40 -5.93
C LEU A 68 8.00 7.87 -5.64
N ASP A 69 7.06 6.95 -5.77
CA ASP A 69 5.69 7.18 -5.30
C ASP A 69 5.69 7.41 -3.78
N ASP A 70 4.71 8.16 -3.28
CA ASP A 70 4.62 8.51 -1.86
C ASP A 70 4.34 7.29 -0.96
N ALA A 71 3.92 6.16 -1.54
CA ALA A 71 3.77 4.87 -0.88
C ALA A 71 4.95 3.90 -1.12
N TYR A 72 5.99 4.29 -1.85
CA TYR A 72 7.12 3.42 -2.16
C TYR A 72 7.85 2.97 -0.89
N GLY A 73 8.05 1.65 -0.74
CA GLY A 73 8.78 1.10 0.41
C GLY A 73 8.09 1.29 1.77
N VAL A 74 6.90 1.86 1.82
CA VAL A 74 6.14 2.01 3.06
C VAL A 74 5.56 0.64 3.44
N ALA A 75 6.16 0.02 4.46
CA ALA A 75 5.71 -1.26 4.98
C ALA A 75 4.48 -1.08 5.88
N ARG A 76 3.51 -1.96 5.72
CA ARG A 76 2.34 -2.07 6.60
C ARG A 76 2.46 -3.24 7.57
N LEU A 77 3.28 -4.21 7.21
CA LEU A 77 3.53 -5.42 7.95
C LEU A 77 4.99 -5.42 8.40
N SER A 78 5.25 -6.03 9.53
CA SER A 78 6.59 -6.28 10.03
C SER A 78 6.78 -7.76 10.30
N THR A 79 8.02 -8.17 10.54
CA THR A 79 8.30 -9.54 10.99
C THR A 79 7.61 -9.90 12.31
N ASP A 80 7.20 -8.92 13.11
CA ASP A 80 6.44 -9.13 14.35
C ASP A 80 4.94 -9.32 14.10
N SER A 81 4.47 -9.12 12.88
CA SER A 81 3.06 -9.32 12.53
C SER A 81 2.62 -10.79 12.55
N GLY A 82 3.57 -11.74 12.58
CA GLY A 82 3.31 -13.18 12.62
C GLY A 82 2.74 -13.74 11.32
N LEU A 83 1.80 -14.67 11.42
CA LEU A 83 1.17 -15.31 10.26
C LEU A 83 0.19 -14.35 9.58
N ARG A 84 0.48 -13.96 8.33
CA ARG A 84 -0.35 -13.05 7.52
C ARG A 84 -0.59 -13.57 6.12
N LEU A 85 -1.71 -13.20 5.52
CA LEU A 85 -1.89 -13.33 4.08
C LEU A 85 -1.02 -12.26 3.41
N LEU A 86 -0.03 -12.69 2.66
CA LEU A 86 0.88 -11.80 1.95
C LEU A 86 0.67 -11.95 0.45
N ARG A 87 0.55 -10.82 -0.23
CA ARG A 87 0.38 -10.77 -1.68
C ARG A 87 1.66 -10.43 -2.39
N THR A 88 1.77 -10.88 -3.62
CA THR A 88 2.87 -10.45 -4.50
C THR A 88 2.88 -8.91 -4.59
N GLY A 89 4.02 -8.31 -4.32
CA GLY A 89 4.21 -6.86 -4.32
C GLY A 89 4.06 -6.16 -2.96
N GLU A 90 3.54 -6.83 -1.93
CA GLU A 90 3.47 -6.24 -0.59
C GLU A 90 4.84 -6.09 0.06
N VAL A 91 4.95 -5.11 0.96
CA VAL A 91 6.20 -4.71 1.59
C VAL A 91 6.15 -5.03 3.08
N VAL A 92 7.22 -5.67 3.57
CA VAL A 92 7.41 -6.06 4.97
C VAL A 92 8.66 -5.39 5.52
N GLU A 93 8.57 -4.79 6.70
CA GLU A 93 9.71 -4.24 7.43
C GLU A 93 10.27 -5.29 8.40
N LEU A 94 11.60 -5.43 8.44
CA LEU A 94 12.25 -6.30 9.39
C LEU A 94 12.39 -5.60 10.75
N ALA A 95 11.91 -6.26 11.80
CA ALA A 95 12.06 -5.76 13.17
C ALA A 95 13.54 -5.62 13.57
N ASP A 96 13.77 -4.79 14.58
CA ASP A 96 15.10 -4.67 15.16
C ASP A 96 15.56 -6.00 15.76
N GLY A 97 16.74 -6.47 15.37
CA GLY A 97 17.28 -7.76 15.83
C GLY A 97 16.81 -8.99 15.05
N TYR A 98 16.14 -8.85 13.91
CA TYR A 98 15.80 -9.98 13.05
C TYR A 98 17.04 -10.68 12.51
N THR A 99 17.11 -12.03 12.65
CA THR A 99 18.34 -12.80 12.40
C THR A 99 18.23 -13.90 11.33
N LEU A 100 17.04 -14.22 10.82
CA LEU A 100 16.84 -15.32 9.86
C LEU A 100 17.20 -14.96 8.40
N GLY A 101 17.78 -13.78 8.18
CA GLY A 101 18.24 -13.28 6.88
C GLY A 101 17.63 -11.95 6.52
N GLY A 102 18.37 -11.14 5.74
CA GLY A 102 18.02 -9.76 5.43
C GLY A 102 18.72 -8.76 6.35
N ILE A 103 18.41 -7.49 6.16
CA ILE A 103 18.99 -6.36 6.91
C ILE A 103 17.93 -5.88 7.90
N ALA A 104 18.23 -5.88 9.19
CA ALA A 104 17.32 -5.39 10.23
C ALA A 104 16.89 -3.94 9.94
N ARG A 105 15.63 -3.60 10.22
CA ARG A 105 14.99 -2.31 9.93
C ARG A 105 14.87 -1.96 8.43
N ALA A 106 15.28 -2.85 7.53
CA ALA A 106 15.07 -2.64 6.10
C ALA A 106 13.72 -3.20 5.65
N THR A 107 13.23 -2.72 4.52
CA THR A 107 11.96 -3.13 3.93
C THR A 107 12.19 -4.03 2.73
N TYR A 108 11.37 -5.07 2.62
CA TYR A 108 11.46 -6.07 1.57
C TYR A 108 10.11 -6.24 0.88
N ARG A 109 10.12 -6.24 -0.45
CA ARG A 109 8.94 -6.52 -1.27
C ARG A 109 8.84 -8.01 -1.55
N PHE A 110 7.66 -8.57 -1.36
CA PHE A 110 7.39 -9.98 -1.65
C PHE A 110 7.21 -10.21 -3.15
N LEU A 111 7.98 -11.13 -3.71
CA LEU A 111 7.98 -11.52 -5.13
C LEU A 111 7.28 -12.86 -5.38
N GLY A 112 7.00 -13.61 -4.31
CA GLY A 112 6.39 -14.94 -4.39
C GLY A 112 4.90 -14.90 -4.73
N THR A 113 4.29 -16.08 -4.87
CA THR A 113 2.83 -16.21 -5.04
C THR A 113 2.12 -15.86 -3.74
N SER A 114 1.01 -15.13 -3.86
CA SER A 114 0.18 -14.73 -2.72
C SER A 114 -0.22 -15.94 -1.87
N GLY A 115 -0.10 -15.81 -0.56
CA GLY A 115 -0.40 -16.90 0.38
C GLY A 115 -0.15 -16.51 1.83
N ARG A 116 -0.57 -17.36 2.76
CA ARG A 116 -0.27 -17.15 4.18
C ARG A 116 1.16 -17.49 4.50
N LEU A 117 1.87 -16.53 5.07
CA LEU A 117 3.26 -16.67 5.48
C LEU A 117 3.41 -16.19 6.93
N ASP A 118 4.17 -16.93 7.70
CA ASP A 118 4.67 -16.44 8.97
C ASP A 118 5.86 -15.51 8.69
N LEU A 119 5.64 -14.22 8.86
CA LEU A 119 6.63 -13.19 8.54
C LEU A 119 7.84 -13.24 9.47
N GLY A 120 7.66 -13.74 10.69
CA GLY A 120 8.74 -13.94 11.64
C GLY A 120 9.67 -15.13 11.29
N ALA A 121 9.26 -16.00 10.37
CA ALA A 121 10.00 -17.23 10.01
C ALA A 121 10.58 -17.21 8.58
N GLN A 122 10.56 -16.08 7.86
CA GLN A 122 11.04 -16.00 6.48
C GLN A 122 12.52 -15.69 6.38
N ASN A 123 13.19 -16.18 5.33
CA ASN A 123 14.54 -15.73 4.97
C ASN A 123 14.46 -14.58 3.96
N TYR A 124 14.59 -13.34 4.40
CA TYR A 124 14.53 -12.14 3.56
C TYR A 124 15.78 -11.95 2.69
N ALA A 125 16.85 -12.72 2.89
CA ALA A 125 17.98 -12.75 1.98
C ALA A 125 17.74 -13.63 0.73
N ASP A 126 16.64 -14.37 0.67
CA ASP A 126 16.24 -15.12 -0.52
C ASP A 126 15.70 -14.18 -1.61
N THR A 127 16.58 -13.81 -2.53
CA THR A 127 16.27 -12.88 -3.63
C THR A 127 15.28 -13.43 -4.67
N SER A 128 14.96 -14.72 -4.64
CA SER A 128 13.91 -15.31 -5.48
C SER A 128 12.50 -14.98 -4.96
N ARG A 129 12.39 -14.69 -3.67
CA ARG A 129 11.13 -14.41 -2.99
C ARG A 129 11.01 -12.97 -2.46
N TRP A 130 12.14 -12.30 -2.24
CA TRP A 130 12.18 -11.00 -1.60
C TRP A 130 13.12 -10.04 -2.34
N ALA A 131 12.66 -8.83 -2.59
CA ALA A 131 13.50 -7.75 -3.08
C ALA A 131 13.68 -6.70 -1.99
N LEU A 132 14.93 -6.35 -1.69
CA LEU A 132 15.23 -5.19 -0.85
C LEU A 132 14.73 -3.93 -1.55
N VAL A 133 13.82 -3.19 -0.93
CA VAL A 133 13.30 -1.92 -1.43
C VAL A 133 13.64 -0.83 -0.43
N SER A 134 14.25 0.23 -0.91
CA SER A 134 14.64 1.36 -0.07
C SER A 134 14.76 2.62 -0.88
N GLY A 135 14.46 3.71 -0.25
CA GLY A 135 14.44 5.06 -0.79
C GLY A 135 13.39 5.88 -0.06
N ASP A 136 13.53 7.18 -0.03
CA ASP A 136 12.58 8.06 0.65
C ASP A 136 11.34 8.25 -0.24
N PRO A 137 10.12 7.95 0.25
CA PRO A 137 8.88 8.19 -0.48
C PRO A 137 8.81 9.63 -1.02
N GLY A 138 8.40 9.78 -2.26
CA GLY A 138 8.32 11.08 -2.94
C GLY A 138 9.67 11.64 -3.42
N ALA A 139 10.80 11.08 -3.00
CA ALA A 139 12.13 11.53 -3.43
C ALA A 139 12.40 11.17 -4.89
N ARG A 140 13.43 11.82 -5.44
CA ARG A 140 13.93 11.58 -6.79
C ARG A 140 15.33 11.03 -6.74
N TYR A 141 15.60 10.06 -7.62
CA TYR A 141 16.92 9.45 -7.76
C TYR A 141 17.34 9.43 -9.21
N ARG A 142 18.59 9.77 -9.48
CA ARG A 142 19.22 9.69 -10.79
C ARG A 142 19.92 8.36 -10.95
N TYR A 143 19.69 7.69 -12.07
CA TYR A 143 20.36 6.46 -12.40
C TYR A 143 21.81 6.73 -12.89
N LEU A 144 22.77 6.05 -12.28
CA LEU A 144 24.21 6.17 -12.58
C LEU A 144 24.77 4.96 -13.37
N GLY A 145 24.00 3.86 -13.41
CA GLY A 145 24.44 2.63 -14.05
C GLY A 145 24.35 2.66 -15.58
N PRO A 146 24.84 1.62 -16.27
CA PRO A 146 24.68 1.46 -17.71
C PRO A 146 23.21 1.20 -18.06
N THR A 147 22.82 1.54 -19.30
CA THR A 147 21.47 1.29 -19.80
C THR A 147 21.04 -0.15 -19.56
N THR A 148 19.93 -0.34 -18.85
CA THR A 148 19.40 -1.66 -18.51
C THR A 148 17.90 -1.61 -18.29
N THR A 149 17.22 -2.76 -18.35
CA THR A 149 15.80 -2.86 -17.99
C THR A 149 15.67 -3.22 -16.52
N LEU A 150 14.96 -2.38 -15.75
CA LEU A 150 14.72 -2.54 -14.34
C LEU A 150 13.22 -2.55 -14.05
N ASN A 151 12.80 -3.36 -13.08
CA ASN A 151 11.52 -3.18 -12.42
C ASN A 151 11.70 -2.14 -11.32
N LEU A 152 11.23 -0.92 -11.57
CA LEU A 152 11.44 0.23 -10.68
C LEU A 152 10.81 0.07 -9.29
N ASP A 153 9.84 -0.82 -9.13
CA ASP A 153 9.25 -1.10 -7.82
C ASP A 153 10.13 -2.00 -6.94
N ASN A 154 11.10 -2.71 -7.53
CA ASN A 154 11.95 -3.68 -6.84
C ASN A 154 13.40 -3.22 -6.74
N VAL A 155 13.63 -1.92 -6.62
CA VAL A 155 14.97 -1.33 -6.63
C VAL A 155 15.38 -0.82 -5.25
N HIS A 156 16.65 -1.01 -4.91
CA HIS A 156 17.30 -0.41 -3.75
C HIS A 156 17.87 0.97 -4.15
N TYR A 157 17.08 2.05 -4.01
CA TYR A 157 17.48 3.41 -4.43
C TYR A 157 18.56 4.05 -3.55
N LEU A 158 18.85 3.47 -2.36
CA LEU A 158 19.97 3.91 -1.51
C LEU A 158 21.30 3.24 -1.88
N ASP A 159 21.35 2.43 -2.95
CA ASP A 159 22.60 1.95 -3.54
C ASP A 159 23.32 3.10 -4.25
N ALA A 160 24.25 3.74 -3.57
CA ALA A 160 25.02 4.88 -4.07
C ALA A 160 25.90 4.56 -5.30
N ALA A 161 26.17 3.27 -5.58
CA ALA A 161 26.88 2.86 -6.81
C ALA A 161 25.99 2.96 -8.06
N ARG A 162 24.68 2.94 -7.90
CA ARG A 162 23.71 2.95 -9.00
C ARG A 162 22.80 4.14 -9.02
N TRP A 163 22.58 4.78 -7.87
CA TRP A 163 21.61 5.85 -7.72
C TRP A 163 22.17 7.02 -6.93
N ALA A 164 21.93 8.21 -7.39
CA ALA A 164 22.22 9.45 -6.67
C ALA A 164 20.92 10.18 -6.34
N PRO A 165 20.72 10.67 -5.12
CA PRO A 165 19.55 11.46 -4.78
C PRO A 165 19.56 12.77 -5.57
N VAL A 166 18.39 13.14 -6.13
CA VAL A 166 18.19 14.42 -6.82
C VAL A 166 17.44 15.34 -5.85
N SER A 167 18.14 16.33 -5.35
CA SER A 167 17.65 17.29 -4.37
C SER A 167 17.50 18.70 -4.95
N GLY A 168 16.64 19.48 -4.33
CA GLY A 168 16.35 20.85 -4.72
C GLY A 168 15.20 20.96 -5.74
N ALA A 169 14.61 22.15 -5.82
CA ALA A 169 13.56 22.47 -6.77
C ALA A 169 14.17 23.05 -8.07
N ALA A 170 13.54 22.76 -9.21
CA ALA A 170 13.91 23.36 -10.49
C ALA A 170 13.94 24.90 -10.39
N GLY A 171 14.97 25.53 -10.98
CA GLY A 171 15.17 26.98 -10.93
C GLY A 171 15.90 27.49 -9.67
N SER A 172 16.00 26.70 -8.59
CA SER A 172 16.71 27.11 -7.38
C SER A 172 18.20 27.30 -7.67
N VAL A 173 18.82 28.25 -6.94
CA VAL A 173 20.24 28.55 -7.04
C VAL A 173 20.92 28.17 -5.74
N TYR A 174 22.06 27.50 -5.86
CA TYR A 174 22.90 27.08 -4.73
C TYR A 174 24.30 27.63 -4.90
N GLN A 175 24.92 28.06 -3.78
CA GLN A 175 26.31 28.49 -3.74
C GLN A 175 27.19 27.39 -3.18
N TYR A 176 28.30 27.11 -3.87
CA TYR A 176 29.26 26.12 -3.44
C TYR A 176 30.13 26.67 -2.31
N LEU A 177 30.18 25.99 -1.18
CA LEU A 177 30.97 26.32 -0.01
C LEU A 177 31.98 25.22 0.38
N GLY A 178 32.14 24.21 -0.48
CA GLY A 178 33.06 23.11 -0.28
C GLY A 178 34.54 23.50 -0.56
N PRO A 179 35.47 22.53 -0.43
CA PRO A 179 36.90 22.76 -0.74
C PRO A 179 37.08 23.00 -2.25
N ASP A 180 38.03 23.87 -2.60
CA ASP A 180 38.33 24.20 -3.99
C ASP A 180 39.84 24.12 -4.31
N GLY A 181 40.59 23.31 -3.56
CA GLY A 181 42.01 23.13 -3.81
C GLY A 181 42.82 24.41 -3.60
N ASN A 182 42.46 25.24 -2.61
CA ASN A 182 43.06 26.55 -2.32
C ASN A 182 42.97 27.54 -3.51
N GLY A 183 41.80 27.56 -4.16
CA GLY A 183 41.51 28.47 -5.27
C GLY A 183 41.81 27.89 -6.66
N ALA A 184 42.33 26.66 -6.75
CA ALA A 184 42.56 26.00 -8.04
C ALA A 184 41.25 25.52 -8.71
N GLY A 185 40.17 25.41 -7.96
CA GLY A 185 38.89 24.79 -8.37
C GLY A 185 38.91 23.27 -8.25
N ILE A 186 37.74 22.69 -8.18
CA ILE A 186 37.54 21.23 -8.29
C ILE A 186 36.57 20.91 -9.42
N THR A 187 36.78 19.79 -10.06
CA THR A 187 35.91 19.33 -11.14
C THR A 187 34.74 18.55 -10.57
N LEU A 188 33.52 19.04 -10.77
CA LEU A 188 32.28 18.41 -10.29
C LEU A 188 31.29 18.19 -11.43
N ASP A 189 30.68 17.00 -11.47
CA ASP A 189 29.45 16.79 -12.24
C ASP A 189 28.30 17.48 -11.52
N LEU A 190 27.79 18.57 -12.09
CA LEU A 190 26.76 19.41 -11.47
C LEU A 190 25.41 18.71 -11.39
N ALA A 191 25.10 17.83 -12.33
CA ALA A 191 23.85 17.08 -12.30
C ALA A 191 23.85 15.99 -11.23
N GLY A 192 25.02 15.44 -10.88
CA GLY A 192 25.21 14.38 -9.90
C GLY A 192 25.33 14.88 -8.45
N GLN A 193 25.30 16.20 -8.18
CA GLN A 193 25.49 16.72 -6.84
C GLN A 193 24.24 16.59 -5.96
N ASN A 194 24.47 16.35 -4.67
CA ASN A 194 23.43 16.44 -3.64
C ASN A 194 23.34 17.88 -3.11
N TYR A 195 22.44 18.68 -3.68
CA TYR A 195 22.22 20.07 -3.25
C TYR A 195 21.54 20.22 -1.88
N ALA A 196 21.08 19.11 -1.26
CA ALA A 196 20.60 19.09 0.12
C ALA A 196 21.76 18.95 1.15
N ASP A 197 22.98 18.65 0.70
CA ASP A 197 24.16 18.68 1.58
C ASP A 197 24.54 20.12 1.89
N LEU A 198 23.98 20.66 2.97
CA LEU A 198 24.25 22.03 3.44
C LEU A 198 25.70 22.22 3.95
N GLY A 199 26.49 21.16 4.04
CA GLY A 199 27.93 21.23 4.28
C GLY A 199 28.72 21.62 3.02
N LEU A 200 28.17 21.41 1.83
CA LEU A 200 28.81 21.76 0.55
C LEU A 200 28.06 22.86 -0.20
N TRP A 201 26.73 22.91 -0.06
CA TRP A 201 25.87 23.78 -0.85
C TRP A 201 25.01 24.64 0.06
N ARG A 202 24.99 25.94 -0.18
CA ARG A 202 24.09 26.89 0.49
C ARG A 202 23.00 27.34 -0.48
N PRO A 203 21.71 27.19 -0.17
CA PRO A 203 20.65 27.75 -1.00
C PRO A 203 20.77 29.28 -1.03
N VAL A 204 20.67 29.87 -2.23
CA VAL A 204 20.66 31.32 -2.41
C VAL A 204 19.22 31.72 -2.65
N SER A 205 18.62 32.40 -1.68
CA SER A 205 17.25 32.92 -1.78
C SER A 205 17.28 34.45 -1.86
N VAL A 206 16.28 35.02 -2.51
CA VAL A 206 16.03 36.44 -2.40
C VAL A 206 15.32 36.69 -1.07
N THR A 207 15.86 37.58 -0.26
CA THR A 207 15.22 37.99 1.00
C THR A 207 13.88 38.64 0.68
N THR A 208 12.78 37.94 0.91
CA THR A 208 11.44 38.51 0.84
C THR A 208 11.11 39.11 2.19
N LEU A 209 11.00 40.44 2.29
CA LEU A 209 10.58 41.13 3.51
C LEU A 209 9.18 40.72 3.98
N LEU A 210 8.37 40.24 3.06
CA LEU A 210 7.01 39.77 3.34
C LEU A 210 6.99 38.23 3.34
N PRO A 211 6.40 37.59 4.35
CA PRO A 211 6.21 36.13 4.37
C PRO A 211 5.41 35.66 3.14
N ALA A 212 5.65 34.42 2.70
CA ALA A 212 4.87 33.79 1.65
C ALA A 212 3.37 33.82 2.03
N GLY A 213 2.51 34.24 1.09
CA GLY A 213 1.08 34.38 1.34
C GLY A 213 0.66 35.68 2.05
N PHE A 214 1.60 36.63 2.27
CA PHE A 214 1.26 37.91 2.86
C PHE A 214 0.33 38.72 1.95
N ASN A 215 -0.89 39.00 2.42
CA ASN A 215 -1.93 39.66 1.66
C ASN A 215 -2.30 41.01 2.32
N LEU A 216 -2.17 42.09 1.57
CA LEU A 216 -2.52 43.46 2.04
C LEU A 216 -4.00 43.79 1.93
N THR A 217 -4.75 43.04 1.10
CA THR A 217 -6.14 43.29 0.79
C THR A 217 -7.09 42.31 1.50
N GLN A 218 -8.35 42.65 1.65
CA GLN A 218 -9.40 41.77 2.18
C GLN A 218 -9.96 40.88 1.06
N ALA A 219 -9.12 40.07 0.40
CA ALA A 219 -9.59 39.22 -0.69
C ALA A 219 -10.22 37.93 -0.12
N PRO A 220 -11.50 37.63 -0.44
CA PRO A 220 -12.09 36.34 -0.09
C PRO A 220 -11.50 35.23 -0.94
N SER A 221 -11.35 34.06 -0.35
CA SER A 221 -10.87 32.85 -1.05
C SER A 221 -11.71 31.65 -0.61
N VAL A 222 -12.19 30.87 -1.58
CA VAL A 222 -12.96 29.65 -1.33
C VAL A 222 -12.35 28.51 -2.12
N ALA A 223 -12.01 27.42 -1.44
CA ALA A 223 -11.56 26.16 -2.04
C ALA A 223 -12.50 25.03 -1.62
N LEU A 224 -13.08 24.35 -2.60
CA LEU A 224 -13.98 23.23 -2.35
C LEU A 224 -13.43 21.98 -3.07
N GLY A 225 -13.31 20.88 -2.35
CA GLY A 225 -12.96 19.58 -2.88
C GLY A 225 -14.07 18.56 -2.60
N ALA A 226 -14.34 17.67 -3.54
CA ALA A 226 -15.24 16.56 -3.32
C ALA A 226 -14.75 15.33 -4.08
N ALA A 227 -14.82 14.16 -3.44
CA ALA A 227 -14.57 12.88 -4.09
C ALA A 227 -15.67 11.89 -3.72
N PHE A 228 -16.21 11.22 -4.72
CA PHE A 228 -17.19 10.16 -4.56
C PHE A 228 -16.69 8.94 -5.31
N VAL A 229 -16.39 7.85 -4.59
CA VAL A 229 -15.82 6.64 -5.15
C VAL A 229 -16.64 5.43 -4.76
N LEU A 230 -17.00 4.63 -5.74
CA LEU A 230 -17.72 3.37 -5.57
C LEU A 230 -16.96 2.25 -6.27
N ASN A 231 -16.44 1.32 -5.50
CA ASN A 231 -15.78 0.11 -5.99
C ASN A 231 -16.63 -1.10 -5.60
N ASP A 232 -17.03 -1.88 -6.60
CA ASP A 232 -17.89 -3.03 -6.41
C ASP A 232 -17.38 -4.22 -7.23
N VAL A 233 -17.11 -5.34 -6.56
CA VAL A 233 -16.66 -6.59 -7.17
C VAL A 233 -17.61 -7.70 -6.77
N ASP A 234 -18.24 -8.37 -7.74
CA ASP A 234 -18.98 -9.62 -7.56
C ASP A 234 -18.24 -10.73 -8.33
N ALA A 235 -17.43 -11.51 -7.61
CA ALA A 235 -16.58 -12.54 -8.18
C ALA A 235 -17.01 -13.92 -7.67
N ARG A 236 -17.44 -14.79 -8.59
CA ARG A 236 -17.84 -16.17 -8.27
C ARG A 236 -16.98 -17.15 -9.05
N THR A 237 -16.40 -18.10 -8.34
CA THR A 237 -15.56 -19.14 -8.93
C THR A 237 -16.12 -20.51 -8.58
N ALA A 238 -16.36 -21.34 -9.58
CA ALA A 238 -16.84 -22.70 -9.38
C ALA A 238 -15.99 -23.71 -10.14
N ALA A 239 -15.71 -24.85 -9.52
CA ALA A 239 -15.13 -26.03 -10.12
C ALA A 239 -16.00 -27.23 -9.77
N GLU A 240 -16.56 -27.91 -10.77
CA GLU A 240 -17.61 -28.90 -10.55
C GLU A 240 -17.42 -30.15 -11.40
N ILE A 241 -17.71 -31.33 -10.82
CA ILE A 241 -17.92 -32.60 -11.50
C ILE A 241 -19.32 -33.06 -11.12
N ILE A 242 -20.25 -33.15 -12.10
CA ILE A 242 -21.65 -33.48 -11.84
C ILE A 242 -22.11 -34.58 -12.79
N GLY A 243 -22.59 -35.69 -12.24
CA GLY A 243 -23.20 -36.76 -13.01
C GLY A 243 -22.26 -37.62 -13.86
N TYR A 244 -20.95 -37.69 -13.47
CA TYR A 244 -19.96 -38.45 -14.23
C TYR A 244 -19.31 -39.58 -13.43
N ALA A 245 -18.96 -40.67 -14.15
CA ALA A 245 -18.00 -41.64 -13.64
C ALA A 245 -16.60 -41.22 -14.08
N VAL A 246 -15.72 -40.93 -13.10
CA VAL A 246 -14.33 -40.55 -13.34
C VAL A 246 -13.42 -41.67 -12.88
N ASP A 247 -12.62 -42.21 -13.80
CA ASP A 247 -11.57 -43.19 -13.53
C ASP A 247 -10.20 -42.57 -13.86
N ALA A 248 -9.43 -42.29 -12.86
CA ALA A 248 -8.16 -41.57 -12.99
C ALA A 248 -6.95 -42.46 -13.34
N GLY A 249 -7.20 -43.65 -13.91
CA GLY A 249 -6.20 -44.52 -14.52
C GLY A 249 -5.41 -45.38 -13.55
N LEU A 250 -4.70 -46.38 -14.13
CA LEU A 250 -4.07 -47.49 -13.41
C LEU A 250 -2.63 -47.22 -12.89
N VAL A 251 -1.96 -46.15 -13.35
CA VAL A 251 -0.52 -45.98 -13.10
C VAL A 251 -0.20 -44.88 -12.08
N SER A 252 -0.80 -43.72 -12.17
CA SER A 252 -0.70 -42.66 -11.16
C SER A 252 -1.73 -41.55 -11.49
N GLY A 253 -2.91 -41.67 -10.98
CA GLY A 253 -3.95 -40.67 -11.23
C GLY A 253 -4.59 -40.21 -9.94
N SER A 254 -4.69 -38.90 -9.76
CA SER A 254 -5.50 -38.27 -8.72
C SER A 254 -6.59 -37.42 -9.36
N VAL A 255 -7.70 -37.28 -8.68
CA VAL A 255 -8.77 -36.36 -9.09
C VAL A 255 -8.65 -35.11 -8.21
N VAL A 256 -8.50 -33.95 -8.85
CA VAL A 256 -8.36 -32.65 -8.18
C VAL A 256 -9.44 -31.70 -8.71
N VAL A 257 -10.29 -31.22 -7.81
CA VAL A 257 -11.30 -30.22 -8.08
C VAL A 257 -11.01 -29.00 -7.23
N THR A 258 -10.49 -27.96 -7.85
CA THR A 258 -10.01 -26.77 -7.11
C THR A 258 -10.65 -25.50 -7.67
N ALA A 259 -11.22 -24.71 -6.78
CA ALA A 259 -11.72 -23.38 -7.07
C ALA A 259 -11.03 -22.38 -6.14
N THR A 260 -10.52 -21.28 -6.69
CA THR A 260 -9.89 -20.22 -5.93
C THR A 260 -10.40 -18.86 -6.39
N ASN A 261 -10.86 -18.05 -5.46
CA ASN A 261 -11.21 -16.65 -5.67
C ASN A 261 -10.20 -15.76 -4.97
N SER A 262 -9.72 -14.72 -5.64
CA SER A 262 -8.78 -13.73 -5.09
C SER A 262 -9.22 -12.30 -5.43
N ALA A 263 -10.50 -12.00 -5.24
CA ALA A 263 -11.04 -10.67 -5.49
C ALA A 263 -10.33 -9.60 -4.65
N THR A 264 -9.92 -8.51 -5.28
CA THR A 264 -9.17 -7.44 -4.62
C THR A 264 -9.72 -6.08 -4.99
N ILE A 265 -9.93 -5.24 -3.98
CA ILE A 265 -10.13 -3.81 -4.15
C ILE A 265 -8.95 -3.09 -3.50
N LEU A 266 -8.24 -2.28 -4.29
CA LEU A 266 -7.27 -1.31 -3.80
C LEU A 266 -7.84 0.09 -4.02
N ALA A 267 -8.27 0.75 -2.96
CA ALA A 267 -8.80 2.11 -2.99
C ALA A 267 -7.80 3.06 -2.36
N VAL A 268 -7.21 3.94 -3.17
CA VAL A 268 -6.29 4.99 -2.70
C VAL A 268 -6.88 6.34 -3.07
N ILE A 269 -7.15 7.15 -2.07
CA ILE A 269 -7.75 8.47 -2.25
C ILE A 269 -6.97 9.48 -1.43
N ASP A 270 -6.57 10.56 -2.10
CA ASP A 270 -5.97 11.74 -1.48
C ASP A 270 -6.69 12.99 -2.00
N VAL A 271 -7.33 13.72 -1.09
CA VAL A 271 -8.06 14.95 -1.43
C VAL A 271 -7.57 16.08 -0.55
N THR A 272 -7.04 17.11 -1.18
CA THR A 272 -6.57 18.32 -0.51
C THR A 272 -7.36 19.54 -0.97
N ALA A 273 -7.69 20.42 -0.03
CA ALA A 273 -8.28 21.73 -0.34
C ALA A 273 -7.53 22.82 0.45
N THR A 274 -7.01 23.82 -0.27
CA THR A 274 -6.23 24.89 0.35
C THR A 274 -6.80 26.25 -0.04
N SER A 275 -6.99 27.12 0.94
CA SER A 275 -7.49 28.48 0.76
C SER A 275 -6.67 29.46 1.57
N SER A 276 -6.22 30.56 0.96
CA SER A 276 -5.32 31.56 1.55
C SER A 276 -5.86 33.01 1.48
N GLY A 277 -7.16 33.17 1.56
CA GLY A 277 -7.79 34.52 1.58
C GLY A 277 -7.64 35.24 2.92
N GLY A 278 -8.03 36.51 2.93
CA GLY A 278 -8.00 37.40 4.10
C GLY A 278 -6.81 38.38 4.09
N SER A 279 -6.87 39.42 4.94
CA SER A 279 -5.81 40.40 5.08
C SER A 279 -4.81 40.01 6.15
N SER A 280 -3.53 39.96 5.80
CA SER A 280 -2.43 39.67 6.74
C SER A 280 -2.19 40.82 7.75
N ILE A 281 -2.79 42.01 7.53
CA ILE A 281 -2.71 43.13 8.46
C ILE A 281 -3.85 43.08 9.47
N THR A 282 -5.08 43.04 9.01
CA THR A 282 -6.27 43.20 9.87
C THR A 282 -6.92 41.88 10.27
N GLY A 283 -6.54 40.74 9.64
CA GLY A 283 -7.22 39.45 9.80
C GLY A 283 -8.64 39.44 9.24
N GLN A 284 -9.07 40.50 8.57
CA GLN A 284 -10.39 40.61 7.94
C GLN A 284 -10.38 40.00 6.55
N GLY A 285 -11.50 39.46 6.13
CA GLY A 285 -11.69 38.72 4.89
C GLY A 285 -12.05 37.27 5.18
N THR A 286 -12.70 36.61 4.22
CA THR A 286 -13.12 35.22 4.37
C THR A 286 -12.17 34.28 3.63
N SER A 287 -11.64 33.31 4.33
CA SER A 287 -10.96 32.16 3.73
C SER A 287 -11.69 30.91 4.16
N LEU A 288 -12.22 30.18 3.20
CA LEU A 288 -12.92 28.92 3.42
C LEU A 288 -12.28 27.82 2.58
N ALA A 289 -11.86 26.77 3.22
CA ALA A 289 -11.53 25.52 2.54
C ALA A 289 -12.39 24.39 3.08
N ALA A 290 -13.02 23.64 2.19
CA ALA A 290 -13.82 22.50 2.58
C ALA A 290 -13.60 21.32 1.65
N ASN A 291 -13.61 20.08 2.20
CA ASN A 291 -13.72 18.90 1.39
C ASN A 291 -14.76 17.91 1.95
N ALA A 292 -15.28 17.08 1.04
CA ALA A 292 -16.14 15.97 1.38
C ALA A 292 -15.71 14.73 0.58
N VAL A 293 -15.41 13.65 1.25
CA VAL A 293 -14.99 12.40 0.61
C VAL A 293 -15.93 11.29 1.04
N LEU A 294 -16.49 10.57 0.07
CA LEU A 294 -17.30 9.38 0.31
C LEU A 294 -16.77 8.22 -0.51
N VAL A 295 -16.41 7.14 0.17
CA VAL A 295 -15.85 5.94 -0.44
C VAL A 295 -16.66 4.73 -0.01
N THR A 296 -17.00 3.90 -0.98
CA THR A 296 -17.62 2.59 -0.73
C THR A 296 -16.85 1.51 -1.47
N ASN A 297 -16.34 0.54 -0.76
CA ASN A 297 -15.67 -0.63 -1.29
C ASN A 297 -16.47 -1.88 -0.90
N ARG A 298 -16.84 -2.70 -1.88
CA ARG A 298 -17.64 -3.88 -1.66
C ARG A 298 -17.12 -5.07 -2.47
N ILE A 299 -16.98 -6.22 -1.81
CA ILE A 299 -16.74 -7.50 -2.46
C ILE A 299 -17.91 -8.43 -2.14
N LEU A 300 -18.49 -9.00 -3.20
CA LEU A 300 -19.49 -10.06 -3.16
C LEU A 300 -18.99 -11.27 -3.96
N GLY A 301 -19.69 -12.40 -3.81
CA GLY A 301 -19.37 -13.62 -4.54
C GLY A 301 -19.02 -14.77 -3.63
N GLY A 302 -18.18 -15.68 -4.11
CA GLY A 302 -17.75 -16.85 -3.36
C GLY A 302 -17.10 -17.91 -4.23
N THR A 303 -16.60 -18.94 -3.58
CA THR A 303 -15.86 -20.04 -4.21
C THR A 303 -16.59 -21.36 -3.93
N SER A 304 -16.81 -22.17 -4.94
CA SER A 304 -17.43 -23.50 -4.82
C SER A 304 -16.59 -24.55 -5.52
N ALA A 305 -16.21 -25.60 -4.81
CA ALA A 305 -15.64 -26.81 -5.39
C ALA A 305 -16.57 -27.99 -5.06
N ARG A 306 -17.14 -28.64 -6.08
CA ARG A 306 -18.20 -29.63 -5.86
C ARG A 306 -18.02 -30.85 -6.74
N VAL A 307 -18.23 -32.01 -6.13
CA VAL A 307 -18.46 -33.27 -6.83
C VAL A 307 -19.85 -33.78 -6.43
N ASP A 308 -20.73 -33.94 -7.40
CA ASP A 308 -22.11 -34.30 -7.14
C ASP A 308 -22.58 -35.41 -8.08
N ASP A 309 -23.39 -36.29 -7.53
CA ASP A 309 -24.06 -37.39 -8.27
C ASP A 309 -23.12 -38.20 -9.21
N SER A 310 -21.91 -38.42 -8.74
CA SER A 310 -20.79 -38.94 -9.52
C SER A 310 -20.20 -40.22 -8.91
N SER A 311 -19.31 -40.89 -9.67
CA SER A 311 -18.50 -41.99 -9.15
C SER A 311 -17.01 -41.69 -9.42
N ILE A 312 -16.22 -41.66 -8.40
CA ILE A 312 -14.78 -41.38 -8.50
C ILE A 312 -13.98 -42.64 -8.11
N THR A 313 -13.14 -43.10 -9.03
CA THR A 313 -12.28 -44.25 -8.84
C THR A 313 -10.85 -43.84 -9.14
N THR A 314 -9.93 -44.00 -8.16
CA THR A 314 -8.49 -43.76 -8.35
C THR A 314 -7.70 -44.92 -7.75
N PRO A 315 -7.33 -45.95 -8.54
CA PRO A 315 -6.64 -47.13 -8.01
C PRO A 315 -5.22 -46.84 -7.50
N THR A 316 -4.68 -45.67 -7.75
CA THR A 316 -3.30 -45.31 -7.40
C THR A 316 -3.14 -43.89 -6.82
N GLY A 317 -4.23 -43.15 -6.58
CA GLY A 317 -4.13 -41.75 -6.14
C GLY A 317 -5.24 -41.31 -5.20
N SER A 318 -5.37 -40.01 -5.03
CA SER A 318 -6.24 -39.32 -4.08
C SER A 318 -7.41 -38.59 -4.78
N LEU A 319 -8.44 -38.27 -4.02
CA LEU A 319 -9.44 -37.27 -4.37
C LEU A 319 -9.21 -36.01 -3.51
N THR A 320 -9.03 -34.89 -4.18
CA THR A 320 -8.90 -33.59 -3.51
C THR A 320 -9.96 -32.62 -4.03
N ILE A 321 -10.77 -32.08 -3.14
CA ILE A 321 -11.78 -31.03 -3.43
C ILE A 321 -11.40 -29.82 -2.57
N THR A 322 -11.03 -28.71 -3.21
CA THR A 322 -10.55 -27.53 -2.50
C THR A 322 -11.26 -26.27 -2.97
N ALA A 323 -11.87 -25.56 -2.05
CA ALA A 323 -12.41 -24.23 -2.29
C ALA A 323 -11.66 -23.21 -1.42
N THR A 324 -11.11 -22.17 -2.05
CA THR A 324 -10.34 -21.15 -1.34
C THR A 324 -10.80 -19.76 -1.72
N ASP A 325 -11.16 -18.94 -0.74
CA ASP A 325 -11.47 -17.53 -0.92
C ASP A 325 -10.41 -16.65 -0.25
N LEU A 326 -9.83 -15.74 -1.04
CA LEU A 326 -8.76 -14.81 -0.65
C LEU A 326 -9.17 -13.36 -0.93
N SER A 327 -10.41 -13.02 -0.64
CA SER A 327 -10.96 -11.68 -0.93
C SER A 327 -10.36 -10.63 -0.02
N VAL A 328 -9.90 -9.49 -0.60
CA VAL A 328 -9.27 -8.42 0.18
C VAL A 328 -9.75 -7.05 -0.27
N ILE A 329 -10.02 -6.20 0.72
CA ILE A 329 -10.17 -4.76 0.53
C ILE A 329 -9.00 -4.05 1.22
N GLU A 330 -8.28 -3.27 0.44
CA GLU A 330 -7.26 -2.37 0.91
C GLU A 330 -7.70 -0.93 0.63
N ALA A 331 -8.02 -0.18 1.68
CA ALA A 331 -8.51 1.18 1.58
C ALA A 331 -7.56 2.16 2.29
N ARG A 332 -6.95 3.07 1.52
CA ARG A 332 -6.11 4.16 2.01
C ARG A 332 -6.76 5.48 1.65
N LEU A 333 -7.26 6.16 2.64
CA LEU A 333 -8.03 7.38 2.45
C LEU A 333 -7.37 8.52 3.23
N ALA A 334 -6.97 9.56 2.52
CA ALA A 334 -6.43 10.77 3.11
C ALA A 334 -7.26 11.97 2.67
N ALA A 335 -7.65 12.79 3.61
CA ALA A 335 -8.29 14.06 3.34
C ALA A 335 -7.60 15.15 4.16
N ALA A 336 -7.19 16.22 3.50
CA ALA A 336 -6.55 17.35 4.14
C ALA A 336 -7.18 18.68 3.71
N VAL A 337 -7.41 19.55 4.68
CA VAL A 337 -7.90 20.91 4.42
C VAL A 337 -7.04 21.90 5.18
N LEU A 338 -6.55 22.88 4.45
CA LEU A 338 -5.81 24.00 5.02
C LEU A 338 -6.46 25.32 4.63
N SER A 339 -6.79 26.16 5.61
CA SER A 339 -7.37 27.47 5.37
C SER A 339 -6.75 28.54 6.25
N ALA A 340 -6.63 29.75 5.73
CA ALA A 340 -6.30 30.92 6.54
C ALA A 340 -7.49 31.41 7.40
N GLY A 341 -8.67 30.84 7.28
CA GLY A 341 -9.87 31.20 8.04
C GLY A 341 -10.62 29.96 8.53
N THR A 342 -11.63 29.52 7.79
CA THR A 342 -12.43 28.34 8.14
C THR A 342 -12.01 27.13 7.34
N SER A 343 -11.76 26.02 8.01
CA SER A 343 -11.50 24.71 7.40
C SER A 343 -12.57 23.70 7.82
N ALA A 344 -13.10 22.93 6.85
CA ALA A 344 -14.05 21.86 7.12
C ALA A 344 -13.70 20.60 6.30
N SER A 345 -13.65 19.44 6.93
CA SER A 345 -13.37 18.18 6.25
C SER A 345 -14.28 17.06 6.75
N ILE A 346 -14.94 16.38 5.82
CA ILE A 346 -15.77 15.21 6.11
C ILE A 346 -15.27 14.05 5.27
N LEU A 347 -14.95 12.94 5.91
CA LEU A 347 -14.56 11.72 5.25
C LEU A 347 -15.40 10.56 5.72
N VAL A 348 -16.04 9.86 4.75
CA VAL A 348 -16.89 8.69 5.02
C VAL A 348 -16.37 7.51 4.22
N SER A 349 -16.14 6.39 4.89
CA SER A 349 -15.63 5.16 4.28
C SER A 349 -16.47 3.96 4.70
N PHE A 350 -16.89 3.16 3.72
CA PHE A 350 -17.56 1.89 3.93
C PHE A 350 -16.80 0.77 3.20
N ASN A 351 -16.28 -0.20 3.94
CA ASN A 351 -15.59 -1.36 3.40
C ASN A 351 -16.37 -2.62 3.81
N THR A 352 -16.85 -3.40 2.84
CA THR A 352 -17.67 -4.56 3.13
C THR A 352 -17.33 -5.75 2.27
N ILE A 353 -17.21 -6.93 2.89
CA ILE A 353 -17.10 -8.22 2.23
C ILE A 353 -18.32 -9.06 2.61
N GLY A 354 -19.04 -9.60 1.62
CA GLY A 354 -20.17 -10.51 1.84
C GLY A 354 -21.47 -9.85 2.31
N LEU A 355 -21.62 -8.55 2.10
CA LEU A 355 -22.80 -7.80 2.52
C LEU A 355 -23.37 -6.97 1.36
N GLN A 356 -24.61 -7.22 0.99
CA GLN A 356 -25.36 -6.38 0.05
C GLN A 356 -26.02 -5.21 0.80
N ARG A 357 -25.81 -4.01 0.26
CA ARG A 357 -26.47 -2.80 0.76
C ARG A 357 -27.44 -2.27 -0.28
N THR A 358 -28.64 -2.03 0.14
CA THR A 358 -29.69 -1.54 -0.77
C THR A 358 -29.67 -0.02 -0.96
N ASN A 359 -29.11 0.75 -0.03
CA ASN A 359 -29.02 2.19 -0.11
C ASN A 359 -27.92 2.75 0.79
N LEU A 360 -27.12 3.71 0.28
CA LEU A 360 -26.01 4.31 1.00
C LEU A 360 -26.44 5.06 2.27
N LEU A 361 -27.59 5.76 2.21
CA LEU A 361 -28.13 6.50 3.36
C LEU A 361 -28.48 5.58 4.51
N TYR A 362 -29.12 4.45 4.21
CA TYR A 362 -29.46 3.43 5.22
C TYR A 362 -28.23 2.73 5.77
N ALA A 363 -27.20 2.54 4.95
CA ALA A 363 -25.92 2.02 5.40
C ALA A 363 -25.23 2.95 6.40
N THR A 364 -25.39 4.26 6.22
CA THR A 364 -24.86 5.27 7.17
C THR A 364 -25.62 5.25 8.49
N LEU A 365 -26.96 5.18 8.43
CA LEU A 365 -27.81 5.03 9.62
C LEU A 365 -27.56 3.73 10.37
N ASP A 366 -27.45 2.61 9.66
CA ASP A 366 -27.12 1.32 10.23
C ASP A 366 -25.76 1.32 10.93
N SER A 367 -24.77 1.98 10.32
CA SER A 367 -23.43 2.17 10.88
C SER A 367 -23.43 3.05 12.13
N LEU A 368 -24.24 4.10 12.16
CA LEU A 368 -24.36 5.02 13.31
C LEU A 368 -25.14 4.41 14.47
N LEU A 369 -26.15 3.59 14.17
CA LEU A 369 -27.04 3.00 15.17
C LEU A 369 -26.56 1.63 15.65
N GLY A 370 -25.57 1.03 14.98
CA GLY A 370 -25.08 -0.30 15.33
C GLY A 370 -26.09 -1.42 15.05
N ALA A 371 -27.11 -1.16 14.20
CA ALA A 371 -28.19 -2.09 13.92
C ALA A 371 -28.03 -2.73 12.53
N ASP A 372 -28.36 -4.02 12.41
CA ASP A 372 -28.38 -4.75 11.12
C ASP A 372 -29.75 -4.60 10.43
N LEU A 373 -30.34 -3.42 10.47
CA LEU A 373 -31.73 -3.19 10.09
C LEU A 373 -31.99 -3.36 8.57
N LEU A 374 -30.97 -3.31 7.71
CA LEU A 374 -31.18 -3.13 6.27
C LEU A 374 -30.17 -3.87 5.37
N THR A 375 -29.49 -4.89 5.87
CA THR A 375 -28.51 -5.64 5.10
C THR A 375 -29.03 -7.01 4.68
N ASN A 376 -29.19 -7.24 3.38
CA ASN A 376 -29.29 -8.60 2.87
C ASN A 376 -27.90 -9.24 2.90
N ALA A 377 -27.75 -10.31 3.63
CA ALA A 377 -26.52 -11.08 3.65
C ALA A 377 -26.38 -11.82 2.32
N SER A 378 -25.22 -11.68 1.70
CA SER A 378 -24.74 -12.52 0.61
C SER A 378 -23.31 -12.91 0.99
N PRO A 379 -23.16 -13.89 1.90
CA PRO A 379 -21.85 -14.23 2.44
C PRO A 379 -20.88 -14.56 1.30
N VAL A 380 -19.69 -14.02 1.40
CA VAL A 380 -18.54 -14.44 0.60
C VAL A 380 -17.88 -15.59 1.34
N GLY A 381 -17.39 -16.60 0.64
CA GLY A 381 -16.73 -17.69 1.32
C GLY A 381 -16.37 -18.84 0.42
N ALA A 382 -16.12 -19.97 1.04
CA ALA A 382 -15.65 -21.16 0.37
C ALA A 382 -16.53 -22.36 0.72
N ILE A 383 -17.04 -23.03 -0.30
CA ILE A 383 -17.86 -24.24 -0.15
C ILE A 383 -17.19 -25.38 -0.89
N ALA A 384 -16.77 -26.43 -0.16
CA ALA A 384 -16.24 -27.66 -0.71
C ALA A 384 -17.18 -28.82 -0.41
N GLU A 385 -17.71 -29.45 -1.43
CA GLU A 385 -18.78 -30.45 -1.27
C GLU A 385 -18.53 -31.72 -2.07
N LEU A 386 -18.74 -32.84 -1.40
CA LEU A 386 -18.88 -34.14 -1.99
C LEU A 386 -20.32 -34.62 -1.73
N VAL A 387 -21.17 -34.64 -2.76
CA VAL A 387 -22.59 -34.89 -2.60
C VAL A 387 -23.00 -36.10 -3.45
N ASN A 388 -23.78 -37.01 -2.88
CA ASN A 388 -24.37 -38.17 -3.60
C ASN A 388 -23.36 -38.95 -4.48
N THR A 389 -22.08 -38.92 -4.13
CA THR A 389 -21.01 -39.45 -4.97
C THR A 389 -20.35 -40.67 -4.32
N ARG A 390 -20.18 -41.72 -5.08
CA ARG A 390 -19.40 -42.88 -4.69
C ARG A 390 -17.92 -42.57 -4.88
N VAL A 391 -17.11 -42.83 -3.85
CA VAL A 391 -15.65 -42.64 -3.89
C VAL A 391 -14.93 -43.95 -3.52
N ASP A 392 -13.98 -44.37 -4.35
CA ASP A 392 -13.10 -45.50 -4.12
C ASP A 392 -11.68 -45.14 -4.55
N VAL A 393 -10.86 -44.71 -3.61
CA VAL A 393 -9.52 -44.20 -3.87
C VAL A 393 -8.47 -44.93 -3.07
N ARG A 394 -7.27 -45.10 -3.64
CA ARG A 394 -6.16 -45.80 -3.02
C ARG A 394 -5.60 -45.02 -1.85
N ASP A 395 -5.42 -43.74 -2.00
CA ASP A 395 -4.75 -42.89 -1.02
C ASP A 395 -5.80 -42.07 -0.22
N ASP A 396 -5.71 -40.75 -0.23
CA ASP A 396 -6.50 -39.90 0.64
C ASP A 396 -7.76 -39.34 -0.05
N VAL A 397 -8.77 -39.04 0.74
CA VAL A 397 -9.89 -38.18 0.38
C VAL A 397 -9.78 -36.88 1.19
N SER A 398 -9.66 -35.76 0.49
CA SER A 398 -9.54 -34.45 1.12
C SER A 398 -10.61 -33.49 0.60
N VAL A 399 -11.47 -32.97 1.49
CA VAL A 399 -12.48 -31.97 1.18
C VAL A 399 -12.20 -30.76 2.07
N VAL A 400 -11.69 -29.70 1.48
CA VAL A 400 -11.18 -28.54 2.21
C VAL A 400 -11.81 -27.25 1.72
N ALA A 401 -12.36 -26.49 2.64
CA ALA A 401 -12.82 -25.13 2.39
C ALA A 401 -12.05 -24.15 3.27
N ALA A 402 -11.54 -23.09 2.70
CA ALA A 402 -10.82 -22.06 3.43
C ALA A 402 -11.20 -20.65 2.95
N SER A 403 -11.43 -19.75 3.89
CA SER A 403 -11.59 -18.32 3.61
C SER A 403 -10.60 -17.53 4.43
N ASP A 404 -9.91 -16.62 3.77
CA ASP A 404 -8.95 -15.67 4.34
C ASP A 404 -9.36 -14.25 3.91
N ALA A 405 -10.64 -13.90 4.10
CA ALA A 405 -11.17 -12.58 3.78
C ALA A 405 -10.53 -11.49 4.66
N GLU A 406 -10.08 -10.40 4.04
CA GLU A 406 -9.32 -9.38 4.78
C GLU A 406 -9.77 -7.96 4.39
N ILE A 407 -9.93 -7.09 5.41
CA ILE A 407 -10.09 -5.65 5.20
C ILE A 407 -8.95 -4.92 5.91
N ASN A 408 -8.14 -4.20 5.14
CA ASN A 408 -7.13 -3.28 5.63
C ASN A 408 -7.58 -1.84 5.34
N SER A 409 -7.85 -1.07 6.38
CA SER A 409 -8.39 0.28 6.25
C SER A 409 -7.54 1.29 7.01
N LEU A 410 -6.94 2.22 6.29
CA LEU A 410 -6.26 3.38 6.86
C LEU A 410 -6.98 4.65 6.43
N VAL A 411 -7.55 5.36 7.40
CA VAL A 411 -8.34 6.56 7.16
C VAL A 411 -7.75 7.73 7.93
N THR A 412 -7.31 8.76 7.22
CA THR A 412 -6.75 9.97 7.83
C THR A 412 -7.54 11.19 7.38
N ASN A 413 -7.95 12.02 8.31
CA ASN A 413 -8.62 13.27 8.00
C ASN A 413 -8.01 14.42 8.82
N ALA A 414 -7.57 15.46 8.14
CA ALA A 414 -6.98 16.63 8.77
C ALA A 414 -7.66 17.90 8.30
N ALA A 415 -8.17 18.69 9.24
CA ALA A 415 -8.59 20.04 8.96
C ALA A 415 -7.73 21.00 9.80
N THR A 416 -7.10 21.95 9.15
CA THR A 416 -6.24 22.93 9.81
C THR A 416 -6.64 24.33 9.40
N SER A 417 -6.92 25.17 10.37
CA SER A 417 -7.08 26.61 10.18
C SER A 417 -5.83 27.30 10.70
N ALA A 418 -5.13 28.00 9.83
CA ALA A 418 -3.90 28.72 10.16
C ALA A 418 -4.02 30.23 9.83
N PRO A 419 -4.91 30.96 10.51
CA PRO A 419 -5.03 32.39 10.30
C PRO A 419 -3.79 33.10 10.79
N ALA A 420 -3.21 33.93 9.92
CA ALA A 420 -2.07 34.78 10.23
C ALA A 420 -2.42 36.23 9.94
N ALA A 421 -2.31 37.08 10.94
CA ALA A 421 -2.50 38.52 10.77
C ALA A 421 -1.69 39.32 11.80
N MET A 422 -1.26 40.50 11.42
CA MET A 422 -0.59 41.41 12.34
C MET A 422 -1.51 41.80 13.50
N PHE A 423 -2.80 41.96 13.20
CA PHE A 423 -3.85 42.29 14.20
C PHE A 423 -5.11 41.46 13.92
N GLY A 424 -5.62 40.75 14.91
CA GLY A 424 -6.98 40.21 14.86
C GLY A 424 -7.17 38.86 14.12
N ALA A 425 -6.22 37.93 14.17
CA ALA A 425 -6.38 36.62 13.56
C ALA A 425 -7.50 35.78 14.19
N SER A 426 -8.39 35.21 13.37
CA SER A 426 -9.45 34.28 13.80
C SER A 426 -9.58 33.10 12.86
N GLY A 427 -9.86 31.90 13.40
CA GLY A 427 -9.99 30.69 12.62
C GLY A 427 -10.94 29.68 13.25
N LEU A 428 -11.52 28.82 12.42
CA LEU A 428 -12.36 27.68 12.81
C LEU A 428 -11.91 26.44 12.04
N SER A 429 -11.76 25.31 12.73
CA SER A 429 -11.44 24.04 12.10
C SER A 429 -12.44 22.96 12.53
N LEU A 430 -13.03 22.29 11.55
CA LEU A 430 -13.98 21.21 11.73
C LEU A 430 -13.49 19.97 10.95
N ALA A 431 -13.47 18.82 11.59
CA ALA A 431 -13.15 17.56 10.92
C ALA A 431 -14.07 16.45 11.42
N ALA A 432 -14.56 15.62 10.52
CA ALA A 432 -15.36 14.46 10.83
C ALA A 432 -14.90 13.25 10.01
N VAL A 433 -14.86 12.08 10.66
CA VAL A 433 -14.58 10.79 10.02
C VAL A 433 -15.65 9.79 10.44
N LEU A 434 -16.16 9.06 9.45
CA LEU A 434 -16.95 7.86 9.66
C LEU A 434 -16.32 6.73 8.85
N SER A 435 -15.79 5.72 9.52
CA SER A 435 -15.23 4.53 8.85
C SER A 435 -15.93 3.28 9.37
N THR A 436 -16.44 2.47 8.45
CA THR A 436 -17.09 1.21 8.78
C THR A 436 -16.46 0.09 7.98
N ASN A 437 -16.04 -0.96 8.68
CA ASN A 437 -15.44 -2.15 8.09
C ASN A 437 -16.23 -3.37 8.55
N ARG A 438 -16.75 -4.17 7.61
CA ARG A 438 -17.56 -5.36 7.91
C ARG A 438 -17.19 -6.52 7.01
N VAL A 439 -17.02 -7.70 7.60
CA VAL A 439 -16.81 -8.96 6.89
C VAL A 439 -17.91 -9.94 7.29
N ARG A 440 -18.49 -10.61 6.31
CA ARG A 440 -19.37 -11.75 6.50
C ARG A 440 -18.97 -12.86 5.55
N THR A 441 -18.47 -13.94 6.12
CA THR A 441 -18.01 -15.12 5.41
C THR A 441 -18.86 -16.34 5.76
N GLU A 442 -18.89 -17.30 4.86
CA GLU A 442 -19.45 -18.63 5.10
C GLU A 442 -18.50 -19.66 4.55
N VAL A 443 -17.99 -20.54 5.40
CA VAL A 443 -17.07 -21.59 5.00
C VAL A 443 -17.66 -22.94 5.35
N GLN A 444 -17.85 -23.78 4.35
CA GLN A 444 -18.47 -25.07 4.52
C GLN A 444 -17.70 -26.16 3.79
N SER A 445 -17.39 -27.23 4.50
CA SER A 445 -16.85 -28.46 3.92
C SER A 445 -17.68 -29.63 4.36
N LYS A 446 -18.19 -30.41 3.41
CA LYS A 446 -19.07 -31.53 3.76
C LYS A 446 -19.03 -32.68 2.77
N ILE A 447 -19.31 -33.86 3.28
CA ILE A 447 -19.64 -35.08 2.54
C ILE A 447 -21.08 -35.43 2.90
N THR A 448 -21.97 -35.46 1.92
CA THR A 448 -23.39 -35.69 2.16
C THR A 448 -24.01 -36.63 1.12
N TYR A 449 -24.93 -37.42 1.61
CA TYR A 449 -25.82 -38.23 0.79
C TYR A 449 -27.27 -37.85 1.14
N SER A 450 -28.03 -37.39 0.17
CA SER A 450 -29.45 -37.03 0.32
C SER A 450 -30.29 -37.80 -0.70
N ASP A 451 -31.56 -38.02 -0.36
CA ASP A 451 -32.49 -38.62 -1.30
C ASP A 451 -32.74 -37.67 -2.47
N ARG A 452 -32.68 -38.22 -3.67
CA ARG A 452 -33.10 -37.51 -4.87
C ARG A 452 -34.60 -37.75 -5.09
N PRO A 453 -35.31 -36.89 -5.82
CA PRO A 453 -36.76 -37.05 -6.06
C PRO A 453 -37.15 -38.41 -6.70
N ARG A 454 -36.20 -39.09 -7.36
CA ARG A 454 -36.40 -40.41 -8.00
C ARG A 454 -35.93 -41.58 -7.14
N ASP A 455 -35.33 -41.33 -5.98
CA ASP A 455 -34.85 -42.40 -5.11
C ASP A 455 -36.01 -43.07 -4.41
N LEU A 456 -35.95 -44.38 -4.35
CA LEU A 456 -36.97 -45.23 -3.74
C LEU A 456 -36.54 -45.63 -2.33
N THR A 457 -37.47 -46.17 -1.58
CA THR A 457 -37.16 -46.84 -0.30
C THR A 457 -37.44 -48.34 -0.45
N THR A 458 -36.98 -49.12 0.51
CA THR A 458 -37.26 -50.57 0.56
C THR A 458 -38.74 -50.91 0.63
N ALA A 459 -39.63 -49.96 0.92
CA ALA A 459 -41.08 -50.12 0.91
C ALA A 459 -41.70 -49.98 -0.47
N ALA A 460 -40.94 -49.50 -1.48
CA ALA A 460 -41.43 -49.31 -2.85
C ALA A 460 -41.47 -50.65 -3.64
N ASP A 461 -42.22 -50.65 -4.75
CA ASP A 461 -42.22 -51.72 -5.72
C ASP A 461 -41.06 -51.52 -6.73
N GLY A 462 -40.31 -52.58 -7.03
CA GLY A 462 -39.19 -52.55 -7.94
C GLY A 462 -39.56 -52.19 -9.38
N SER A 463 -40.82 -52.34 -9.77
CA SER A 463 -41.31 -51.89 -11.07
C SER A 463 -41.27 -50.37 -11.28
N ALA A 464 -41.17 -49.63 -10.19
CA ALA A 464 -40.96 -48.18 -10.21
C ALA A 464 -39.48 -47.78 -10.39
N LEU A 465 -38.54 -48.73 -10.34
CA LEU A 465 -37.11 -48.45 -10.48
C LEU A 465 -36.79 -48.04 -11.94
N THR A 466 -36.28 -46.88 -12.10
CA THR A 466 -35.79 -46.34 -13.37
C THR A 466 -34.30 -46.48 -13.47
N ARG A 467 -33.73 -46.34 -14.69
CA ARG A 467 -32.29 -46.23 -14.87
C ARG A 467 -31.80 -45.03 -14.04
N ASP A 468 -30.73 -45.19 -13.33
CA ASP A 468 -30.17 -44.22 -12.34
C ASP A 468 -31.02 -44.07 -11.07
N GLY A 469 -32.05 -44.92 -10.90
CA GLY A 469 -32.83 -44.98 -9.67
C GLY A 469 -32.05 -45.65 -8.54
N ARG A 470 -32.12 -45.10 -7.35
CA ARG A 470 -31.45 -45.59 -6.16
C ARG A 470 -32.47 -46.05 -5.14
N VAL A 471 -32.07 -46.97 -4.30
CA VAL A 471 -32.89 -47.46 -3.19
C VAL A 471 -32.20 -47.18 -1.85
N ARG A 472 -32.86 -46.43 -1.00
CA ARG A 472 -32.40 -46.23 0.38
C ARG A 472 -32.86 -47.44 1.21
N VAL A 473 -31.86 -48.14 1.74
CA VAL A 473 -32.10 -49.35 2.57
C VAL A 473 -32.19 -48.97 4.04
N ASP A 474 -31.32 -48.09 4.46
CA ASP A 474 -31.28 -47.52 5.82
C ASP A 474 -30.73 -46.07 5.80
N ASP A 475 -30.53 -45.48 6.99
CA ASP A 475 -30.06 -44.09 7.09
C ASP A 475 -28.66 -43.83 6.48
N ARG A 476 -27.91 -44.91 6.19
CA ARG A 476 -26.50 -44.81 5.74
C ARG A 476 -26.27 -45.50 4.39
N SER A 477 -27.18 -46.36 3.95
CA SER A 477 -26.97 -47.24 2.81
C SER A 477 -27.95 -46.95 1.69
N ILE A 478 -27.41 -46.42 0.58
CA ILE A 478 -28.13 -46.18 -0.65
C ILE A 478 -27.48 -47.04 -1.75
N TYR A 479 -28.27 -47.85 -2.40
CA TYR A 479 -27.82 -48.76 -3.48
C TYR A 479 -28.41 -48.34 -4.82
N GLU A 480 -27.61 -48.52 -5.88
CA GLU A 480 -28.02 -48.36 -7.28
C GLU A 480 -28.03 -49.70 -7.98
N TYR A 481 -29.04 -49.95 -8.81
CA TYR A 481 -29.08 -51.15 -9.64
C TYR A 481 -28.18 -50.98 -10.85
N VAL A 482 -27.17 -51.85 -11.02
CA VAL A 482 -26.12 -51.71 -12.05
C VAL A 482 -26.27 -52.71 -13.20
N ASN A 483 -27.08 -53.76 -13.05
CA ASN A 483 -27.23 -54.84 -14.07
C ASN A 483 -28.39 -54.59 -15.02
N TRP A 484 -28.44 -53.50 -15.72
CA TRP A 484 -29.50 -53.14 -16.67
C TRP A 484 -29.52 -53.97 -17.98
N ALA A 485 -28.55 -54.88 -18.17
CA ALA A 485 -28.57 -55.85 -19.22
C ALA A 485 -29.64 -56.94 -18.98
N ASN A 486 -30.01 -57.16 -17.73
CA ASN A 486 -31.11 -58.01 -17.29
C ASN A 486 -32.31 -57.18 -16.90
N ALA A 487 -33.48 -57.81 -16.81
CA ALA A 487 -34.68 -57.09 -16.33
C ALA A 487 -34.44 -56.52 -14.92
N PRO A 488 -34.81 -55.24 -14.66
CA PRO A 488 -34.74 -54.68 -13.32
C PRO A 488 -35.60 -55.51 -12.36
N PRO A 489 -35.32 -55.44 -11.04
CA PRO A 489 -36.11 -56.16 -10.08
C PRO A 489 -37.57 -55.73 -10.17
N SER A 490 -38.45 -56.71 -10.19
CA SER A 490 -39.90 -56.50 -10.12
C SER A 490 -40.42 -57.01 -8.76
N GLY A 491 -41.35 -56.29 -8.16
CA GLY A 491 -41.89 -56.64 -6.86
C GLY A 491 -41.14 -55.98 -5.69
N SER A 492 -41.07 -56.61 -4.53
CA SER A 492 -40.56 -55.99 -3.29
C SER A 492 -39.09 -55.58 -3.36
N LEU A 493 -38.81 -54.35 -3.00
CA LEU A 493 -37.45 -53.80 -2.80
C LEU A 493 -36.96 -54.00 -1.36
N SER A 494 -37.59 -54.86 -0.56
CA SER A 494 -37.08 -55.13 0.81
C SER A 494 -35.69 -55.77 0.78
N ASP A 495 -34.86 -55.51 1.78
CA ASP A 495 -33.49 -56.06 1.87
C ASP A 495 -33.52 -57.59 1.94
N SER A 496 -34.51 -58.18 2.59
CA SER A 496 -34.73 -59.64 2.66
C SER A 496 -34.99 -60.25 1.28
N THR A 497 -35.44 -59.49 0.28
CA THR A 497 -35.69 -59.96 -1.08
C THR A 497 -34.52 -59.66 -2.00
N GLN A 498 -33.92 -58.47 -1.89
CA GLN A 498 -32.92 -57.98 -2.80
C GLN A 498 -31.48 -58.33 -2.36
N HIS A 499 -31.27 -58.55 -1.06
CA HIS A 499 -29.94 -58.88 -0.48
C HIS A 499 -28.87 -57.86 -0.91
N TYR A 500 -29.11 -56.58 -0.76
CA TYR A 500 -28.33 -55.49 -1.32
C TYR A 500 -26.81 -55.60 -1.06
N ALA A 501 -26.42 -56.01 0.12
CA ALA A 501 -25.00 -56.05 0.51
C ALA A 501 -24.21 -57.20 -0.19
N THR A 502 -24.91 -58.24 -0.70
CA THR A 502 -24.27 -59.44 -1.25
C THR A 502 -24.66 -59.71 -2.72
N ASN A 503 -25.62 -59.01 -3.24
CA ASN A 503 -26.11 -59.17 -4.60
C ASN A 503 -25.36 -58.26 -5.55
N ALA A 504 -24.59 -58.84 -6.46
CA ALA A 504 -23.77 -58.14 -7.45
C ALA A 504 -24.54 -57.24 -8.43
N ASN A 505 -25.88 -57.33 -8.45
CA ASN A 505 -26.74 -56.46 -9.25
C ASN A 505 -26.89 -55.07 -8.62
N TRP A 506 -26.52 -54.94 -7.35
CA TRP A 506 -26.63 -53.70 -6.61
C TRP A 506 -25.27 -53.20 -6.20
N GLN A 507 -25.06 -51.91 -6.38
CA GLN A 507 -23.83 -51.21 -5.96
C GLN A 507 -24.14 -50.19 -4.86
N LEU A 508 -23.43 -50.28 -3.74
CA LEU A 508 -23.50 -49.27 -2.70
C LEU A 508 -22.91 -47.95 -3.22
N VAL A 509 -23.74 -46.92 -3.32
CA VAL A 509 -23.36 -45.61 -3.86
C VAL A 509 -23.05 -44.60 -2.73
N SER A 510 -23.62 -44.80 -1.54
CA SER A 510 -23.23 -44.01 -0.34
C SER A 510 -21.92 -44.51 0.29
N LEU A 511 -20.88 -44.65 -0.54
CA LEU A 511 -19.59 -45.20 -0.13
C LEU A 511 -18.49 -44.19 -0.36
N VAL A 512 -17.75 -43.87 0.71
CA VAL A 512 -16.47 -43.21 0.63
C VAL A 512 -15.41 -44.18 1.17
N ARG A 513 -14.59 -44.70 0.28
CA ARG A 513 -13.46 -45.58 0.61
C ARG A 513 -12.17 -44.87 0.26
N ALA A 514 -11.29 -44.74 1.23
CA ALA A 514 -9.93 -44.27 1.09
C ALA A 514 -8.99 -45.33 1.67
N GLY A 515 -7.88 -45.63 0.99
CA GLY A 515 -6.81 -46.44 1.58
C GLY A 515 -5.95 -45.69 2.60
N GLY A 516 -5.96 -44.36 2.50
CA GLY A 516 -5.36 -43.44 3.46
C GLY A 516 -6.40 -42.73 4.33
N ASN A 517 -6.24 -41.44 4.53
CA ASN A 517 -7.08 -40.62 5.40
C ASN A 517 -8.31 -40.03 4.67
N VAL A 518 -9.40 -39.84 5.41
CA VAL A 518 -10.53 -39.00 4.98
C VAL A 518 -10.50 -37.72 5.81
N THR A 519 -10.24 -36.60 5.17
CA THR A 519 -10.14 -35.27 5.81
C THR A 519 -11.24 -34.35 5.31
N VAL A 520 -12.00 -33.78 6.23
CA VAL A 520 -13.02 -32.77 5.93
C VAL A 520 -12.72 -31.56 6.83
N THR A 521 -12.32 -30.46 6.22
CA THR A 521 -11.86 -29.28 6.98
C THR A 521 -12.47 -28.01 6.44
N ALA A 522 -13.06 -27.21 7.32
CA ALA A 522 -13.50 -25.85 7.05
C ALA A 522 -12.72 -24.89 7.93
N SER A 523 -12.13 -23.86 7.35
CA SER A 523 -11.34 -22.85 8.08
C SER A 523 -11.73 -21.47 7.63
N ASP A 524 -12.23 -20.67 8.55
CA ASP A 524 -12.51 -19.26 8.35
C ASP A 524 -11.56 -18.41 9.18
N ARG A 525 -10.85 -17.49 8.53
CA ARG A 525 -9.84 -16.62 9.12
C ARG A 525 -10.04 -15.18 8.70
N ALA A 526 -11.28 -14.73 8.69
CA ALA A 526 -11.60 -13.35 8.35
C ALA A 526 -10.90 -12.37 9.30
N THR A 527 -10.31 -11.33 8.73
CA THR A 527 -9.52 -10.35 9.47
C THR A 527 -9.94 -8.93 9.10
N ILE A 528 -10.04 -8.05 10.09
CA ILE A 528 -10.21 -6.61 9.88
C ILE A 528 -9.07 -5.91 10.61
N GLU A 529 -8.25 -5.17 9.85
CA GLU A 529 -7.26 -4.24 10.39
C GLU A 529 -7.67 -2.83 9.99
N ALA A 530 -7.99 -2.00 10.98
CA ALA A 530 -8.49 -0.65 10.73
C ALA A 530 -7.81 0.37 11.63
N SER A 531 -7.31 1.42 11.01
CA SER A 531 -6.73 2.58 11.69
C SER A 531 -7.42 3.85 11.22
N THR A 532 -7.81 4.69 12.16
CA THR A 532 -8.45 5.98 11.87
C THR A 532 -7.74 7.09 12.62
N SER A 533 -7.32 8.12 11.90
CA SER A 533 -6.72 9.32 12.47
C SER A 533 -7.54 10.56 12.11
N LEU A 534 -7.90 11.33 13.11
CA LEU A 534 -8.63 12.57 12.95
C LEU A 534 -7.87 13.71 13.63
N LYS A 535 -7.59 14.76 12.86
CA LYS A 535 -6.95 15.97 13.36
C LYS A 535 -7.78 17.20 13.00
N ALA A 536 -8.16 17.98 13.99
CA ALA A 536 -8.71 19.32 13.80
C ALA A 536 -7.88 20.31 14.62
N GLY A 537 -7.38 21.35 14.00
CA GLY A 537 -6.49 22.28 14.67
C GLY A 537 -6.63 23.71 14.18
N VAL A 538 -6.52 24.66 15.11
CA VAL A 538 -6.43 26.08 14.79
C VAL A 538 -5.11 26.60 15.33
N SER A 539 -4.27 27.09 14.42
CA SER A 539 -2.99 27.70 14.75
C SER A 539 -3.05 29.18 14.36
N LYS A 540 -3.30 30.03 15.33
CA LYS A 540 -3.39 31.48 15.11
C LYS A 540 -2.02 32.12 15.25
N THR A 541 -1.65 32.96 14.29
CA THR A 541 -0.47 33.81 14.38
C THR A 541 -0.92 35.27 14.40
N ASN A 542 -0.83 35.88 15.57
CA ASN A 542 -1.04 37.30 15.78
C ASN A 542 0.25 37.85 16.41
N ASP A 543 1.17 38.27 15.54
CA ASP A 543 2.56 38.51 15.93
C ASP A 543 2.96 39.99 15.89
N ALA A 544 1.99 40.89 15.64
CA ALA A 544 2.23 42.33 15.55
C ALA A 544 3.44 42.69 14.65
N GLY A 545 3.66 41.91 13.58
CA GLY A 545 4.80 42.08 12.67
C GLY A 545 6.04 41.31 13.04
N ALA A 546 6.04 40.51 14.12
CA ALA A 546 7.18 39.68 14.50
C ALA A 546 7.54 38.65 13.41
N GLY A 547 6.55 38.16 12.62
CA GLY A 547 6.80 37.30 11.47
C GLY A 547 7.65 37.97 10.39
N ILE A 548 7.47 39.25 10.13
CA ILE A 548 8.31 40.03 9.20
C ILE A 548 9.73 40.17 9.76
N ILE A 549 9.84 40.49 11.05
CA ILE A 549 11.13 40.64 11.75
C ILE A 549 11.85 39.29 11.81
N ASN A 550 11.14 38.21 12.14
CA ASN A 550 11.72 36.87 12.22
C ASN A 550 12.17 36.35 10.84
N ASN A 551 11.40 36.64 9.77
CA ASN A 551 11.81 36.28 8.42
C ASN A 551 13.10 37.01 8.01
N TRP A 552 13.15 38.33 8.28
CA TRP A 552 14.36 39.10 8.02
C TRP A 552 15.55 38.67 8.89
N ALA A 553 15.33 38.44 10.18
CA ALA A 553 16.36 37.97 11.09
C ALA A 553 16.80 36.52 10.78
N GLY A 554 15.85 35.64 10.40
CA GLY A 554 16.13 34.28 10.00
C GLY A 554 17.02 34.20 8.77
N ASP A 555 16.75 35.01 7.75
CA ASP A 555 17.60 35.10 6.56
C ASP A 555 19.00 35.61 6.88
N LYS A 556 19.14 36.58 7.81
CA LYS A 556 20.41 37.10 8.23
C LYS A 556 21.19 36.12 9.10
N LEU A 557 20.54 35.41 10.00
CA LEU A 557 21.14 34.39 10.85
C LEU A 557 21.45 33.08 10.09
N ALA A 558 20.76 32.82 8.97
CA ALA A 558 21.06 31.68 8.10
C ALA A 558 22.18 31.97 7.08
N ASP A 559 22.72 33.19 7.03
CA ASP A 559 23.69 33.62 6.02
C ASP A 559 25.13 33.31 6.50
N TYR A 560 25.43 32.03 6.67
CA TYR A 560 26.78 31.59 6.97
C TYR A 560 27.71 31.67 5.74
N GLN A 561 28.95 32.11 5.95
CA GLN A 561 29.95 32.29 4.90
C GLN A 561 30.76 31.01 4.64
N PHE A 562 30.89 30.17 5.66
CA PHE A 562 31.69 28.96 5.61
C PHE A 562 30.95 27.76 6.16
N THR A 563 31.45 26.56 5.83
CA THR A 563 31.04 25.30 6.47
C THR A 563 32.26 24.57 7.01
N SER A 564 32.06 23.56 7.86
CA SER A 564 33.16 22.69 8.31
C SER A 564 33.78 21.88 7.16
N LYS A 565 33.20 21.88 5.95
CA LYS A 565 33.78 21.28 4.72
C LYS A 565 34.50 22.29 3.84
N SER A 566 34.55 23.56 4.18
CA SER A 566 35.17 24.61 3.35
C SER A 566 36.72 24.53 3.24
N GLY A 567 37.35 23.64 4.00
CA GLY A 567 38.79 23.50 4.03
C GLY A 567 39.49 24.66 4.74
N THR A 568 40.69 25.02 4.31
CA THR A 568 41.47 26.13 4.89
C THR A 568 41.02 27.47 4.32
N ARG A 569 40.52 28.37 5.18
CA ARG A 569 39.97 29.68 4.78
C ARG A 569 40.48 30.80 5.69
N GLN A 570 40.54 31.99 5.12
CA GLN A 570 40.74 33.21 5.89
C GLN A 570 39.41 33.59 6.55
N VAL A 571 39.36 33.61 7.87
CA VAL A 571 38.18 33.87 8.68
C VAL A 571 38.37 35.15 9.48
N HIS A 572 37.34 36.00 9.50
CA HIS A 572 37.34 37.27 10.21
C HIS A 572 36.44 37.24 11.42
N PHE A 573 36.69 38.11 12.38
CA PHE A 573 35.78 38.23 13.53
C PHE A 573 34.34 38.51 13.07
N GLY A 574 33.41 37.71 13.58
CA GLY A 574 32.00 37.83 13.24
C GLY A 574 31.52 36.90 12.10
N ASP A 575 32.45 36.28 11.37
CA ASP A 575 32.07 35.30 10.32
C ASP A 575 31.30 34.11 10.90
N LEU A 576 30.32 33.65 10.16
CA LEU A 576 29.46 32.54 10.54
C LEU A 576 29.86 31.27 9.78
N LEU A 577 29.97 30.17 10.52
CA LEU A 577 30.34 28.84 10.03
C LEU A 577 29.25 27.84 10.39
N ARG A 578 28.72 27.12 9.39
CA ARG A 578 27.83 25.97 9.62
C ARG A 578 28.60 24.69 9.77
N VAL A 579 28.36 23.95 10.85
CA VAL A 579 28.93 22.60 11.03
C VAL A 579 28.11 21.59 10.24
N ALA A 580 28.77 20.83 9.35
CA ALA A 580 28.11 19.80 8.53
C ALA A 580 27.52 18.69 9.39
N ASN A 581 26.47 18.05 8.88
CA ASN A 581 25.73 17.00 9.60
C ASN A 581 26.54 15.70 9.81
N ASP A 582 27.57 15.49 9.02
CA ASP A 582 28.49 14.35 9.10
C ASP A 582 29.82 14.69 9.82
N TRP A 583 29.92 15.90 10.39
CA TRP A 583 31.12 16.32 11.14
C TRP A 583 31.27 15.49 12.40
N THR A 584 32.53 15.10 12.67
CA THR A 584 32.91 14.37 13.89
C THR A 584 33.91 15.19 14.67
N ALA A 585 33.68 15.36 15.99
CA ALA A 585 34.58 16.09 16.85
C ALA A 585 35.97 15.43 16.88
N PRO A 586 37.06 16.20 16.70
CA PRO A 586 38.40 15.66 16.86
C PRO A 586 38.61 15.17 18.29
N ALA A 587 39.43 14.12 18.47
CA ALA A 587 39.69 13.51 19.77
C ALA A 587 40.29 14.48 20.82
N THR A 588 40.78 15.63 20.36
CA THR A 588 41.38 16.72 21.18
C THR A 588 40.38 17.84 21.52
N ALA A 589 39.08 17.66 21.24
CA ALA A 589 38.07 18.66 21.52
C ALA A 589 38.00 18.99 23.01
N VAL A 590 37.98 20.28 23.33
CA VAL A 590 37.99 20.79 24.72
C VAL A 590 36.74 20.43 25.51
N GLN A 591 35.64 20.08 24.81
CA GLN A 591 34.38 19.61 25.41
C GLN A 591 33.89 18.35 24.64
N PRO A 592 34.35 17.18 25.06
CA PRO A 592 33.84 15.94 24.45
C PRO A 592 32.36 15.73 24.79
N GLY A 593 31.55 15.44 23.77
CA GLY A 593 30.11 15.15 23.91
C GLY A 593 29.17 16.30 23.52
N LEU A 594 29.68 17.47 23.13
CA LEU A 594 28.83 18.53 22.57
C LEU A 594 28.54 18.21 21.07
N ASP A 595 27.28 17.96 20.74
CA ASP A 595 26.86 17.78 19.34
C ASP A 595 26.71 19.15 18.65
N LEU A 596 27.67 19.48 17.80
CA LEU A 596 27.69 20.71 17.01
C LEU A 596 27.13 20.57 15.60
N ARG A 597 26.76 19.35 15.17
CA ARG A 597 26.23 19.08 13.82
C ARG A 597 25.01 19.98 13.54
N ASP A 598 24.93 20.49 12.33
CA ASP A 598 23.91 21.43 11.88
C ASP A 598 23.79 22.75 12.63
N ARG A 599 24.73 23.05 13.52
CA ARG A 599 24.81 24.35 14.23
C ARG A 599 25.56 25.39 13.40
N VAL A 600 25.15 26.64 13.54
CA VAL A 600 25.91 27.79 13.01
C VAL A 600 26.68 28.44 14.17
N LEU A 601 27.99 28.54 14.00
CA LEU A 601 28.91 29.12 14.98
C LEU A 601 29.45 30.44 14.46
N GLN A 602 29.66 31.38 15.35
CA GLN A 602 30.31 32.64 15.02
C GLN A 602 31.79 32.62 15.44
N TYR A 603 32.66 33.03 14.54
CA TYR A 603 34.07 33.17 14.87
C TYR A 603 34.31 34.40 15.77
N MET A 604 34.87 34.16 16.94
CA MET A 604 35.12 35.15 17.97
C MET A 604 36.64 35.44 18.17
N GLY A 605 37.46 34.92 17.25
CA GLY A 605 38.91 35.13 17.32
C GLY A 605 39.33 36.53 16.85
N THR A 606 40.63 36.79 16.89
CA THR A 606 41.19 38.07 16.44
C THR A 606 41.04 38.26 14.93
N ASP A 607 40.70 39.47 14.49
CA ASP A 607 40.48 39.86 13.10
C ASP A 607 41.82 39.97 12.30
N ALA A 608 42.80 39.15 12.60
CA ALA A 608 44.11 39.16 11.93
C ALA A 608 44.12 38.37 10.61
N GLY A 609 42.99 37.97 10.06
CA GLY A 609 42.89 37.21 8.82
C GLY A 609 43.61 35.85 8.86
N ALA A 610 43.53 35.15 9.97
CA ALA A 610 44.18 33.85 10.13
C ALA A 610 43.61 32.81 9.16
N LEU A 611 44.48 32.06 8.50
CA LEU A 611 44.10 30.86 7.76
C LEU A 611 43.77 29.76 8.78
N LEU A 612 42.49 29.40 8.86
CA LEU A 612 42.01 28.33 9.72
C LEU A 612 41.59 27.13 8.87
N ASN A 613 41.98 25.95 9.30
CA ASN A 613 41.37 24.72 8.77
C ASN A 613 40.03 24.53 9.49
N LEU A 614 38.95 24.56 8.72
CA LEU A 614 37.58 24.51 9.22
C LEU A 614 37.02 23.06 9.29
N ALA A 615 37.80 22.05 8.83
CA ALA A 615 37.42 20.65 8.81
C ALA A 615 37.52 19.98 10.19
#